data_1756a69c53bce2af9736111bf911f042
#
_entry.id   1756a69c53bce2af9736111bf911f042
#
_cell.length_a   1.000
_cell.length_b   1.000
_cell.length_c   1.000
_cell.angle_alpha   90.00
_cell.angle_beta   90.00
_cell.angle_gamma   90.00
#
_symmetry.space_group_name_H-M   'P 1'
#
loop_
_entity.id
_entity.type
_entity.pdbx_description
1 polymer ?
#
loop_
_entity_poly.entity_id
_entity_poly.type
_entity_poly.pdbx_seq_one_letter_code
_entity_poly.pdbx_strand_id
1 'polypeptide(L)'
;NPSPNFNLRTEEDNETDSKKADGAILINDEVVGVIELKGCNTTDLKKVEAQAFGYKNQHAKATYVIISNFEKLRFYIDNSVNFEEFNLFNLSESQFALLYLCLAYENIEKNLPKTVKAKSLSKEEEITNKLYKDYSEFKQVLFNDILALNHVDSAEQKIVLFKKTQKLLDRLL
;
A
#
# COMPACT_ATOMS: atom_id res chain seq x y z
N ASN A 1 17.80 -5.32 32.96
CA ASN A 1 16.32 -5.10 32.92
C ASN A 1 16.07 -3.93 31.98
N PRO A 2 15.26 -4.10 30.95
CA PRO A 2 14.85 -2.97 30.14
C PRO A 2 14.12 -1.96 31.04
N SER A 3 14.39 -0.67 30.82
CA SER A 3 13.68 0.41 31.49
C SER A 3 12.18 0.29 31.16
N PRO A 4 11.26 0.57 32.07
CA PRO A 4 9.82 0.48 31.85
C PRO A 4 9.30 1.39 30.72
N ASN A 5 10.16 2.20 30.12
CA ASN A 5 9.81 3.11 29.03
C ASN A 5 10.43 2.73 27.66
N PHE A 6 10.90 1.50 27.49
CA PHE A 6 11.39 1.05 26.19
C PHE A 6 10.24 0.90 25.21
N ASN A 7 10.34 1.60 24.07
CA ASN A 7 9.41 1.51 22.94
C ASN A 7 9.79 0.46 21.89
N LEU A 8 10.89 -0.28 22.12
CA LEU A 8 11.36 -1.39 21.30
C LEU A 8 11.70 -2.57 22.20
N ARG A 9 11.17 -3.73 21.88
CA ARG A 9 11.49 -5.00 22.52
C ARG A 9 12.06 -5.97 21.50
N THR A 10 13.11 -6.69 21.84
CA THR A 10 13.71 -7.74 21.02
C THR A 10 13.16 -9.09 21.41
N GLU A 11 13.08 -10.02 20.47
CA GLU A 11 12.58 -11.39 20.69
C GLU A 11 11.19 -11.42 21.36
N GLU A 12 10.24 -10.66 20.81
CA GLU A 12 8.86 -10.62 21.33
C GLU A 12 8.16 -11.96 21.13
N ASP A 13 7.66 -12.52 22.25
CA ASP A 13 6.91 -13.75 22.25
C ASP A 13 5.52 -13.54 21.61
N ASN A 14 5.04 -14.50 20.81
CA ASN A 14 3.65 -14.51 20.38
C ASN A 14 2.72 -14.84 21.54
N GLU A 15 1.52 -14.27 21.51
CA GLU A 15 0.51 -14.53 22.55
C GLU A 15 0.03 -15.99 22.58
N THR A 16 0.13 -16.72 21.46
CA THR A 16 -0.50 -18.04 21.27
C THR A 16 0.47 -19.18 20.99
N ASP A 17 1.70 -18.90 20.59
CA ASP A 17 2.71 -19.92 20.33
C ASP A 17 4.11 -19.47 20.81
N SER A 18 5.06 -20.41 20.86
CA SER A 18 6.43 -20.14 21.33
C SER A 18 7.35 -19.50 20.27
N LYS A 19 6.80 -19.04 19.15
CA LYS A 19 7.59 -18.34 18.14
C LYS A 19 7.76 -16.89 18.54
N LYS A 20 8.89 -16.31 18.12
CA LYS A 20 9.26 -14.92 18.47
C LYS A 20 9.46 -14.11 17.19
N ALA A 21 8.99 -12.87 17.21
CA ALA A 21 9.44 -11.85 16.26
C ALA A 21 10.82 -11.35 16.68
N ASP A 22 11.68 -10.99 15.72
CA ASP A 22 13.01 -10.44 16.03
C ASP A 22 12.93 -9.11 16.79
N GLY A 23 11.84 -8.36 16.61
CA GLY A 23 11.56 -7.16 17.37
C GLY A 23 10.10 -6.73 17.32
N ALA A 24 9.72 -5.94 18.31
CA ALA A 24 8.40 -5.31 18.40
C ALA A 24 8.50 -3.84 18.79
N ILE A 25 7.67 -3.01 18.18
CA ILE A 25 7.48 -1.59 18.52
C ILE A 25 6.29 -1.51 19.46
N LEU A 26 6.50 -0.85 20.61
CA LEU A 26 5.49 -0.73 21.65
C LEU A 26 5.03 0.71 21.85
N ILE A 27 3.73 0.86 22.12
CA ILE A 27 3.12 2.09 22.62
C ILE A 27 2.31 1.69 23.86
N ASN A 28 2.64 2.23 25.03
CA ASN A 28 1.99 1.90 26.30
C ASN A 28 1.97 0.39 26.58
N ASP A 29 3.11 -0.28 26.39
CA ASP A 29 3.30 -1.74 26.52
C ASP A 29 2.51 -2.62 25.54
N GLU A 30 1.82 -2.04 24.57
CA GLU A 30 1.10 -2.78 23.52
C GLU A 30 1.91 -2.82 22.24
N VAL A 31 1.99 -3.98 21.61
CA VAL A 31 2.67 -4.18 20.32
C VAL A 31 1.87 -3.52 19.20
N VAL A 32 2.43 -2.49 18.59
CA VAL A 32 1.85 -1.78 17.44
C VAL A 32 2.55 -2.07 16.13
N GLY A 33 3.77 -2.61 16.19
CA GLY A 33 4.53 -3.02 15.01
C GLY A 33 5.43 -4.21 15.32
N VAL A 34 5.65 -5.06 14.32
CA VAL A 34 6.58 -6.19 14.39
C VAL A 34 7.72 -6.02 13.42
N ILE A 35 8.89 -6.49 13.77
CA ILE A 35 10.10 -6.41 13.00
C ILE A 35 10.62 -7.83 12.76
N GLU A 36 10.89 -8.14 11.50
CA GLU A 36 11.52 -9.39 11.08
C GLU A 36 12.81 -9.09 10.32
N LEU A 37 13.91 -9.62 10.78
CA LEU A 37 15.23 -9.37 10.23
C LEU A 37 15.77 -10.65 9.57
N LYS A 38 16.41 -10.49 8.44
CA LYS A 38 17.08 -11.59 7.73
C LYS A 38 18.50 -11.18 7.37
N GLY A 39 19.35 -12.17 7.21
CA GLY A 39 20.72 -11.92 6.71
C GLY A 39 20.71 -11.42 5.26
N CYS A 40 21.75 -10.72 4.85
CA CYS A 40 21.94 -10.14 3.51
C CYS A 40 21.85 -11.16 2.37
N ASN A 41 22.01 -12.44 2.65
CA ASN A 41 21.84 -13.55 1.71
C ASN A 41 20.36 -13.83 1.37
N THR A 42 19.41 -13.30 2.13
CA THR A 42 17.97 -13.40 1.84
C THR A 42 17.57 -12.27 0.89
N THR A 43 17.68 -12.51 -0.41
CA THR A 43 17.42 -11.49 -1.43
C THR A 43 15.93 -11.27 -1.72
N ASP A 44 15.09 -12.30 -1.47
CA ASP A 44 13.65 -12.25 -1.70
C ASP A 44 12.89 -12.10 -0.37
N LEU A 45 12.59 -10.86 0.00
CA LEU A 45 11.85 -10.53 1.22
C LEU A 45 10.39 -10.99 1.19
N LYS A 46 9.82 -11.27 0.00
CA LYS A 46 8.45 -11.78 -0.12
C LYS A 46 8.26 -13.13 0.59
N LYS A 47 9.29 -13.97 0.59
CA LYS A 47 9.26 -15.27 1.28
C LYS A 47 9.15 -15.16 2.81
N VAL A 48 9.47 -14.00 3.36
CA VAL A 48 9.45 -13.70 4.79
C VAL A 48 8.11 -13.10 5.24
N GLU A 49 7.31 -12.57 4.30
CA GLU A 49 6.05 -11.90 4.59
C GLU A 49 5.09 -12.76 5.42
N ALA A 50 4.90 -14.03 5.04
CA ALA A 50 3.99 -14.93 5.75
C ALA A 50 4.38 -15.10 7.22
N GLN A 51 5.67 -15.17 7.52
CA GLN A 51 6.19 -15.27 8.88
C GLN A 51 5.93 -13.98 9.66
N ALA A 52 6.32 -12.83 9.12
CA ALA A 52 6.17 -11.53 9.77
C ALA A 52 4.68 -11.17 10.02
N PHE A 53 3.80 -11.44 9.04
CA PHE A 53 2.37 -11.25 9.22
C PHE A 53 1.74 -12.28 10.16
N GLY A 54 2.30 -13.49 10.26
CA GLY A 54 1.94 -14.46 11.29
C GLY A 54 2.14 -13.88 12.69
N TYR A 55 3.28 -13.24 12.95
CA TYR A 55 3.54 -12.54 14.22
C TYR A 55 2.61 -11.36 14.43
N LYS A 56 2.45 -10.49 13.43
CA LYS A 56 1.53 -9.36 13.51
C LYS A 56 0.12 -9.78 13.93
N ASN A 57 -0.39 -10.87 13.37
CA ASN A 57 -1.76 -11.33 13.62
C ASN A 57 -1.98 -11.89 15.03
N GLN A 58 -0.91 -12.16 15.78
CA GLN A 58 -0.99 -12.55 17.19
C GLN A 58 -1.18 -11.34 18.12
N HIS A 59 -0.97 -10.12 17.64
CA HIS A 59 -1.08 -8.89 18.43
C HIS A 59 -2.22 -8.03 17.88
N ALA A 60 -3.31 -7.90 18.65
CA ALA A 60 -4.55 -7.25 18.20
C ALA A 60 -4.37 -5.78 17.75
N LYS A 61 -3.38 -5.06 18.30
CA LYS A 61 -3.10 -3.65 17.97
C LYS A 61 -1.98 -3.48 16.95
N ALA A 62 -1.31 -4.56 16.54
CA ALA A 62 -0.24 -4.47 15.57
C ALA A 62 -0.77 -4.02 14.20
N THR A 63 -0.29 -2.86 13.77
CA THR A 63 -0.63 -2.22 12.50
C THR A 63 0.52 -2.31 11.51
N TYR A 64 1.75 -2.21 12.02
CA TYR A 64 2.95 -2.08 11.22
C TYR A 64 3.73 -3.39 11.15
N VAL A 65 4.27 -3.70 9.97
CA VAL A 65 5.23 -4.79 9.78
C VAL A 65 6.46 -4.23 9.06
N ILE A 66 7.63 -4.54 9.61
CA ILE A 66 8.91 -4.15 9.05
C ILE A 66 9.69 -5.43 8.74
N ILE A 67 10.14 -5.57 7.51
CA ILE A 67 10.98 -6.69 7.08
C ILE A 67 12.26 -6.10 6.50
N SER A 68 13.43 -6.55 6.97
CA SER A 68 14.71 -6.08 6.45
C SER A 68 15.73 -7.19 6.35
N ASN A 69 16.59 -7.07 5.32
CA ASN A 69 17.83 -7.85 5.19
C ASN A 69 19.07 -6.96 5.28
N PHE A 70 18.96 -5.78 5.90
CA PHE A 70 19.99 -4.75 6.05
C PHE A 70 20.41 -4.03 4.76
N GLU A 71 20.05 -4.52 3.58
CA GLU A 71 20.17 -3.81 2.30
C GLU A 71 18.84 -3.19 1.91
N LYS A 72 17.77 -3.98 2.01
CA LYS A 72 16.40 -3.57 1.71
C LYS A 72 15.58 -3.58 2.98
N LEU A 73 14.67 -2.61 3.07
CA LEU A 73 13.65 -2.54 4.11
C LEU A 73 12.30 -2.37 3.45
N ARG A 74 11.34 -3.18 3.89
CA ARG A 74 9.91 -3.05 3.53
C ARG A 74 9.12 -2.64 4.75
N PHE A 75 8.29 -1.64 4.57
CA PHE A 75 7.36 -1.15 5.59
C PHE A 75 5.91 -1.35 5.13
N TYR A 76 5.16 -2.10 5.87
CA TYR A 76 3.76 -2.44 5.60
C TYR A 76 2.84 -1.80 6.61
N ILE A 77 1.61 -1.49 6.17
CA ILE A 77 0.54 -0.97 7.02
C ILE A 77 -0.69 -1.86 6.85
N ASP A 78 -1.17 -2.44 7.93
CA ASP A 78 -2.33 -3.34 8.06
C ASP A 78 -2.21 -4.67 7.32
N ASN A 79 -1.80 -4.70 6.05
CA ASN A 79 -1.78 -5.90 5.21
C ASN A 79 -0.52 -5.97 4.31
N SER A 80 -0.32 -7.10 3.65
CA SER A 80 0.84 -7.36 2.79
C SER A 80 0.68 -6.91 1.33
N VAL A 81 -0.45 -6.30 0.96
CA VAL A 81 -0.74 -5.95 -0.44
C VAL A 81 0.12 -4.78 -0.92
N ASN A 82 0.24 -3.76 -0.09
CA ASN A 82 0.98 -2.55 -0.42
C ASN A 82 2.05 -2.29 0.64
N PHE A 83 3.27 -1.98 0.19
CA PHE A 83 4.40 -1.67 1.05
C PHE A 83 5.26 -0.57 0.42
N GLU A 84 6.01 0.13 1.27
CA GLU A 84 7.12 0.98 0.85
C GLU A 84 8.41 0.17 0.92
N GLU A 85 9.21 0.17 -0.16
CA GLU A 85 10.51 -0.50 -0.18
C GLU A 85 11.63 0.52 -0.29
N PHE A 86 12.63 0.38 0.55
CA PHE A 86 13.80 1.24 0.62
C PHE A 86 15.08 0.43 0.38
N ASN A 87 15.98 0.94 -0.46
CA ASN A 87 17.35 0.48 -0.50
C ASN A 87 18.17 1.35 0.46
N LEU A 88 18.56 0.78 1.60
CA LEU A 88 19.18 1.53 2.70
C LEU A 88 20.55 2.13 2.36
N PHE A 89 21.23 1.61 1.32
CA PHE A 89 22.52 2.13 0.86
C PHE A 89 22.40 3.16 -0.27
N ASN A 90 21.19 3.37 -0.80
CA ASN A 90 20.98 4.28 -1.92
C ASN A 90 19.64 5.01 -1.78
N LEU A 91 19.53 5.84 -0.76
CA LEU A 91 18.34 6.67 -0.50
C LEU A 91 18.50 8.06 -1.10
N SER A 92 17.53 8.50 -1.88
CA SER A 92 17.38 9.92 -2.19
C SER A 92 16.86 10.68 -0.97
N GLU A 93 16.93 12.01 -0.99
CA GLU A 93 16.39 12.85 0.09
C GLU A 93 14.89 12.59 0.34
N SER A 94 14.11 12.45 -0.72
CA SER A 94 12.68 12.16 -0.63
C SER A 94 12.40 10.77 -0.05
N GLN A 95 13.19 9.77 -0.44
CA GLN A 95 13.09 8.42 0.12
C GLN A 95 13.51 8.37 1.59
N PHE A 96 14.53 9.16 1.98
CA PHE A 96 14.91 9.29 3.38
C PHE A 96 13.81 9.95 4.20
N ALA A 97 13.18 11.01 3.70
CA ALA A 97 12.05 11.66 4.36
C ALA A 97 10.86 10.70 4.53
N LEU A 98 10.57 9.86 3.53
CA LEU A 98 9.54 8.83 3.61
C LEU A 98 9.91 7.74 4.62
N LEU A 99 11.16 7.27 4.61
CA LEU A 99 11.67 6.31 5.59
C LEU A 99 11.56 6.86 7.02
N TYR A 100 11.91 8.13 7.22
CA TYR A 100 11.75 8.81 8.51
C TYR A 100 10.26 8.89 8.93
N LEU A 101 9.37 9.23 7.99
CA LEU A 101 7.92 9.19 8.26
C LEU A 101 7.48 7.80 8.75
N CYS A 102 7.98 6.74 8.14
CA CYS A 102 7.61 5.36 8.45
C CYS A 102 8.17 4.86 9.78
N LEU A 103 9.42 5.25 10.14
CA LEU A 103 10.16 4.60 11.23
C LEU A 103 10.33 5.46 12.48
N ALA A 104 10.21 6.79 12.38
CA ALA A 104 10.36 7.64 13.57
C ALA A 104 9.27 7.31 14.59
N TYR A 105 9.68 7.05 15.83
CA TYR A 105 8.77 6.62 16.90
C TYR A 105 7.62 7.60 17.10
N GLU A 106 7.90 8.90 17.14
CA GLU A 106 6.89 9.93 17.27
C GLU A 106 5.83 9.92 16.16
N ASN A 107 6.19 9.48 14.96
CA ASN A 107 5.26 9.33 13.85
C ASN A 107 4.40 8.07 14.00
N ILE A 108 5.01 6.97 14.45
CA ILE A 108 4.30 5.72 14.75
C ILE A 108 3.33 5.93 15.92
N GLU A 109 3.77 6.58 16.98
CA GLU A 109 2.94 6.91 18.15
C GLU A 109 1.69 7.73 17.77
N LYS A 110 1.84 8.69 16.85
CA LYS A 110 0.74 9.51 16.31
C LYS A 110 -0.02 8.84 15.16
N ASN A 111 0.34 7.62 14.80
CA ASN A 111 -0.24 6.86 13.68
C ASN A 111 -0.18 7.63 12.34
N LEU A 112 0.84 8.46 12.14
CA LEU A 112 0.98 9.31 10.95
C LEU A 112 1.13 8.51 9.65
N PRO A 113 1.94 7.41 9.57
CA PRO A 113 2.09 6.65 8.34
C PRO A 113 0.74 6.12 7.82
N LYS A 114 -0.09 5.58 8.71
CA LYS A 114 -1.44 5.08 8.37
C LYS A 114 -2.37 6.22 7.94
N THR A 115 -2.32 7.35 8.62
CA THR A 115 -3.15 8.52 8.30
C THR A 115 -2.80 9.09 6.93
N VAL A 116 -1.50 9.19 6.61
CA VAL A 116 -1.01 9.68 5.31
C VAL A 116 -1.44 8.72 4.18
N LYS A 117 -1.27 7.40 4.39
CA LYS A 117 -1.72 6.37 3.44
C LYS A 117 -3.23 6.46 3.17
N ALA A 118 -4.04 6.58 4.20
CA ALA A 118 -5.51 6.68 4.06
C ALA A 118 -5.92 7.92 3.24
N LYS A 119 -5.26 9.07 3.47
CA LYS A 119 -5.50 10.30 2.68
C LYS A 119 -5.07 10.15 1.23
N SER A 120 -3.96 9.46 0.96
CA SER A 120 -3.47 9.20 -0.39
C SER A 120 -4.44 8.31 -1.17
N LEU A 121 -4.91 7.22 -0.57
CA LEU A 121 -5.90 6.32 -1.17
C LEU A 121 -7.23 7.01 -1.47
N SER A 122 -7.74 7.84 -0.54
CA SER A 122 -8.97 8.62 -0.75
C SER A 122 -8.83 9.60 -1.93
N LYS A 123 -7.67 10.22 -2.07
CA LYS A 123 -7.39 11.14 -3.18
C LYS A 123 -7.27 10.43 -4.53
N GLU A 124 -6.64 9.25 -4.55
CA GLU A 124 -6.56 8.42 -5.76
C GLU A 124 -7.95 7.93 -6.20
N GLU A 125 -8.79 7.54 -5.26
CA GLU A 125 -10.18 7.14 -5.54
C GLU A 125 -11.00 8.30 -6.11
N GLU A 126 -10.88 9.49 -5.56
CA GLU A 126 -11.54 10.71 -6.06
C GLU A 126 -11.12 11.03 -7.50
N ILE A 127 -9.80 10.99 -7.79
CA ILE A 127 -9.25 11.20 -9.13
C ILE A 127 -9.76 10.15 -10.10
N THR A 128 -9.78 8.88 -9.69
CA THR A 128 -10.24 7.77 -10.50
C THR A 128 -11.73 7.91 -10.84
N ASN A 129 -12.57 8.22 -9.85
CA ASN A 129 -14.01 8.42 -10.05
C ASN A 129 -14.29 9.59 -10.98
N LYS A 130 -13.54 10.69 -10.83
CA LYS A 130 -13.65 11.84 -11.74
C LYS A 130 -13.27 11.46 -13.18
N LEU A 131 -12.15 10.75 -13.34
CA LEU A 131 -11.70 10.28 -14.66
C LEU A 131 -12.76 9.39 -15.34
N TYR A 132 -13.36 8.44 -14.62
CA TYR A 132 -14.43 7.59 -15.14
C TYR A 132 -15.66 8.38 -15.56
N LYS A 133 -16.04 9.40 -14.79
CA LYS A 133 -17.15 10.29 -15.12
C LYS A 133 -16.85 11.06 -16.40
N ASP A 134 -15.73 11.75 -16.46
CA ASP A 134 -15.30 12.56 -17.61
C ASP A 134 -15.19 11.69 -18.89
N TYR A 135 -14.63 10.47 -18.76
CA TYR A 135 -14.57 9.49 -19.86
C TYR A 135 -15.96 9.09 -20.35
N SER A 136 -16.89 8.81 -19.45
CA SER A 136 -18.25 8.39 -19.79
C SER A 136 -19.02 9.50 -20.49
N GLU A 137 -18.89 10.74 -20.02
CA GLU A 137 -19.50 11.91 -20.63
C GLU A 137 -18.91 12.16 -22.03
N PHE A 138 -17.60 12.14 -22.17
CA PHE A 138 -16.93 12.32 -23.48
C PHE A 138 -17.30 11.23 -24.47
N LYS A 139 -17.37 9.96 -24.03
CA LYS A 139 -17.81 8.84 -24.85
C LYS A 139 -19.22 9.06 -25.38
N GLN A 140 -20.14 9.56 -24.54
CA GLN A 140 -21.50 9.81 -24.96
C GLN A 140 -21.61 10.97 -25.98
N VAL A 141 -20.86 12.05 -25.78
CA VAL A 141 -20.81 13.18 -26.72
C VAL A 141 -20.28 12.70 -28.06
N LEU A 142 -19.11 12.01 -28.07
CA LEU A 142 -18.49 11.50 -29.28
C LEU A 142 -19.42 10.51 -30.01
N PHE A 143 -20.10 9.64 -29.29
CA PHE A 143 -21.06 8.72 -29.90
C PHE A 143 -22.22 9.44 -30.56
N ASN A 144 -22.78 10.47 -29.94
CA ASN A 144 -23.86 11.28 -30.48
C ASN A 144 -23.41 12.03 -31.76
N ASP A 145 -22.20 12.60 -31.75
CA ASP A 145 -21.62 13.28 -32.91
C ASP A 145 -21.42 12.31 -34.08
N ILE A 146 -20.89 11.11 -33.81
CA ILE A 146 -20.72 10.08 -34.82
C ILE A 146 -22.09 9.62 -35.35
N LEU A 147 -23.09 9.47 -34.49
CA LEU A 147 -24.46 9.13 -34.92
C LEU A 147 -25.04 10.20 -35.84
N ALA A 148 -24.84 11.48 -35.54
CA ALA A 148 -25.34 12.58 -36.34
C ALA A 148 -24.69 12.62 -37.75
N LEU A 149 -23.44 12.19 -37.87
CA LEU A 149 -22.68 12.16 -39.12
C LEU A 149 -22.90 10.89 -39.96
N ASN A 150 -23.53 9.87 -39.38
CA ASN A 150 -23.77 8.59 -40.05
C ASN A 150 -25.28 8.29 -40.08
N HIS A 151 -25.81 7.94 -41.24
CA HIS A 151 -27.18 7.48 -41.38
C HIS A 151 -27.30 6.05 -40.79
N VAL A 152 -27.79 5.97 -39.55
CA VAL A 152 -27.90 4.71 -38.82
C VAL A 152 -29.36 4.50 -38.41
N ASP A 153 -30.03 3.59 -39.08
CA ASP A 153 -31.48 3.41 -38.95
C ASP A 153 -31.86 2.25 -38.02
N SER A 154 -30.97 1.28 -37.79
CA SER A 154 -31.26 0.10 -36.99
C SER A 154 -30.58 0.14 -35.61
N ALA A 155 -31.21 -0.52 -34.61
CA ALA A 155 -30.62 -0.69 -33.28
C ALA A 155 -29.30 -1.46 -33.31
N GLU A 156 -29.19 -2.45 -34.21
CA GLU A 156 -27.97 -3.26 -34.38
C GLU A 156 -26.80 -2.40 -34.87
N GLN A 157 -27.07 -1.54 -35.88
CA GLN A 157 -26.05 -0.61 -36.39
C GLN A 157 -25.59 0.38 -35.29
N LYS A 158 -26.50 0.88 -34.44
CA LYS A 158 -26.16 1.75 -33.28
C LYS A 158 -25.24 1.04 -32.29
N ILE A 159 -25.48 -0.23 -32.00
CA ILE A 159 -24.62 -1.03 -31.10
C ILE A 159 -23.23 -1.21 -31.70
N VAL A 160 -23.13 -1.50 -32.99
CA VAL A 160 -21.84 -1.65 -33.70
C VAL A 160 -21.07 -0.32 -33.65
N LEU A 161 -21.75 0.80 -33.90
CA LEU A 161 -21.14 2.12 -33.88
C LEU A 161 -20.67 2.50 -32.49
N PHE A 162 -21.45 2.21 -31.44
CA PHE A 162 -21.05 2.42 -30.04
C PHE A 162 -19.78 1.66 -29.68
N LYS A 163 -19.70 0.37 -30.06
CA LYS A 163 -18.48 -0.44 -29.85
C LYS A 163 -17.27 0.10 -30.60
N LYS A 164 -17.45 0.66 -31.79
CA LYS A 164 -16.37 1.29 -32.55
C LYS A 164 -15.92 2.60 -31.89
N THR A 165 -16.85 3.41 -31.40
CA THR A 165 -16.54 4.64 -30.66
C THR A 165 -15.73 4.33 -29.40
N GLN A 166 -16.15 3.31 -28.62
CA GLN A 166 -15.40 2.87 -27.46
C GLN A 166 -13.99 2.41 -27.83
N LYS A 167 -13.86 1.56 -28.86
CA LYS A 167 -12.55 1.08 -29.31
C LYS A 167 -11.64 2.20 -29.84
N LEU A 168 -12.22 3.26 -30.37
CA LEU A 168 -11.47 4.44 -30.78
C LEU A 168 -10.90 5.17 -29.56
N LEU A 169 -11.72 5.40 -28.52
CA LEU A 169 -11.29 6.04 -27.28
C LEU A 169 -10.22 5.23 -26.54
N ASP A 170 -10.40 3.90 -26.45
CA ASP A 170 -9.44 3.00 -25.79
C ASP A 170 -8.05 2.95 -26.48
N ARG A 171 -7.93 3.54 -27.67
CA ARG A 171 -6.65 3.65 -28.39
C ARG A 171 -6.01 5.03 -28.26
N LEU A 172 -6.76 6.03 -27.79
CA LEU A 172 -6.29 7.40 -27.60
C LEU A 172 -5.83 7.67 -26.17
N LEU A 173 -6.26 6.85 -25.23
CA LEU A 173 -5.86 6.85 -23.83
C LEU A 173 -4.81 5.78 -23.55
#